data_5034878103a07d31e7e65ab6c5d71ac2
#
_entry.id   5034878103a07d31e7e65ab6c5d71ac2
#
_cell.length_a   1.000
_cell.length_b   1.000
_cell.length_c   1.000
_cell.angle_alpha   90.00
_cell.angle_beta   90.00
_cell.angle_gamma   90.00
#
_symmetry.space_group_name_H-M   'P 1'
#
loop_
_entity.id
_entity.type
_entity.pdbx_description
1 polymer ?
#
loop_
_entity_poly.entity_id
_entity_poly.type
_entity_poly.pdbx_seq_one_letter_code
_entity_poly.pdbx_strand_id
1 'polypeptide(L)'
;LDFAFLKDRLHGSFDWYVRKTKNMIGNAPELPSILGTAVPVTNNTDLRTNGWELTIGWNDRLSNGLQYGISFNLSDAYATITKYPNNPSHSLSNYIEGQRIGDIYGFETIGIAKSQEEMDAHIAKVDQSTIDNNKWGAGDIMYRDLNNDGKISWGAYTLEDHGDVKKIGNSTPRYLFGIDLNAAWKGFDVRCFFQGVMK
;
A
#
# COMPACT_ATOMS: atom_id res chain seq x y z
N LEU A 1 -9.70 -20.93 -11.11
CA LEU A 1 -9.69 -21.38 -12.50
C LEU A 1 -8.36 -22.04 -12.80
N ASP A 2 -8.37 -23.33 -13.14
CA ASP A 2 -7.18 -24.06 -13.52
C ASP A 2 -7.21 -24.33 -15.03
N PHE A 3 -6.05 -24.33 -15.65
CA PHE A 3 -5.91 -24.59 -17.07
C PHE A 3 -4.62 -25.38 -17.39
N ALA A 4 -4.69 -26.22 -18.41
CA ALA A 4 -3.55 -26.94 -18.94
C ALA A 4 -3.68 -27.06 -20.47
N PHE A 5 -2.60 -26.76 -21.20
CA PHE A 5 -2.54 -26.74 -22.63
C PHE A 5 -1.26 -27.42 -23.14
N LEU A 6 -1.23 -27.74 -24.44
CA LEU A 6 -0.07 -28.27 -25.12
C LEU A 6 0.47 -29.58 -24.49
N LYS A 7 -0.41 -30.51 -24.14
CA LYS A 7 -0.09 -31.77 -23.44
C LYS A 7 0.55 -31.51 -22.07
N ASP A 8 -0.08 -30.61 -21.29
CA ASP A 8 0.31 -30.21 -19.93
C ASP A 8 1.65 -29.46 -19.83
N ARG A 9 2.24 -29.05 -20.95
CA ARG A 9 3.47 -28.25 -20.90
C ARG A 9 3.20 -26.86 -20.35
N LEU A 10 2.13 -26.22 -20.81
CA LEU A 10 1.65 -24.95 -20.25
C LEU A 10 0.49 -25.24 -19.30
N HIS A 11 0.67 -24.87 -18.05
CA HIS A 11 -0.35 -25.03 -17.01
C HIS A 11 -0.39 -23.80 -16.11
N GLY A 12 -1.49 -23.63 -15.43
CA GLY A 12 -1.59 -22.52 -14.47
C GLY A 12 -2.93 -22.47 -13.78
N SER A 13 -3.03 -21.54 -12.85
CA SER A 13 -4.25 -21.23 -12.14
C SER A 13 -4.43 -19.73 -12.00
N PHE A 14 -5.67 -19.30 -11.98
CA PHE A 14 -6.07 -17.95 -11.64
C PHE A 14 -7.19 -18.01 -10.63
N ASP A 15 -6.98 -17.40 -9.47
CA ASP A 15 -7.95 -17.30 -8.41
C ASP A 15 -8.24 -15.84 -8.06
N TRP A 16 -9.50 -15.52 -7.92
CA TRP A 16 -9.97 -14.25 -7.41
C TRP A 16 -10.88 -14.49 -6.22
N TYR A 17 -10.64 -13.76 -5.16
CA TYR A 17 -11.37 -13.93 -3.92
C TYR A 17 -11.76 -12.62 -3.24
N VAL A 18 -12.84 -12.70 -2.48
CA VAL A 18 -13.29 -11.65 -1.59
C VAL A 18 -13.49 -12.26 -0.19
N ARG A 19 -12.67 -11.84 0.76
CA ARG A 19 -12.76 -12.24 2.15
C ARG A 19 -13.39 -11.12 2.97
N LYS A 20 -14.46 -11.42 3.70
CA LYS A 20 -15.10 -10.50 4.64
C LYS A 20 -14.78 -10.97 6.06
N THR A 21 -14.07 -10.17 6.83
CA THR A 21 -13.79 -10.38 8.24
C THR A 21 -14.70 -9.46 9.03
N LYS A 22 -15.56 -10.01 9.87
CA LYS A 22 -16.57 -9.26 10.61
C LYS A 22 -16.35 -9.39 12.10
N ASN A 23 -16.85 -8.40 12.85
CA ASN A 23 -16.85 -8.41 14.30
C ASN A 23 -15.45 -8.59 14.90
N MET A 24 -14.46 -7.95 14.30
CA MET A 24 -13.11 -7.90 14.86
C MET A 24 -13.12 -7.05 16.13
N ILE A 25 -12.26 -7.42 17.06
CA ILE A 25 -12.08 -6.68 18.30
C ILE A 25 -11.46 -5.31 17.98
N GLY A 26 -12.11 -4.26 18.41
CA GLY A 26 -11.64 -2.87 18.37
C GLY A 26 -11.99 -2.15 19.67
N ASN A 27 -11.46 -0.97 19.86
CA ASN A 27 -11.87 -0.13 20.97
C ASN A 27 -13.37 0.20 20.84
N ALA A 28 -14.08 0.29 21.94
CA ALA A 28 -15.42 0.89 21.91
C ALA A 28 -15.32 2.39 21.64
N PRO A 29 -16.39 3.03 21.15
CA PRO A 29 -16.46 4.48 21.12
C PRO A 29 -16.16 5.07 22.49
N GLU A 30 -15.52 6.23 22.51
CA GLU A 30 -15.18 6.89 23.77
C GLU A 30 -16.39 7.04 24.69
N LEU A 31 -16.24 6.58 25.91
CA LEU A 31 -17.24 6.76 26.95
C LEU A 31 -17.00 8.09 27.67
N PRO A 32 -18.05 8.76 28.16
CA PRO A 32 -17.88 9.94 28.97
C PRO A 32 -16.93 9.68 30.12
N SER A 33 -15.96 10.57 30.34
CA SER A 33 -14.93 10.44 31.41
C SER A 33 -15.49 10.35 32.81
N ILE A 34 -16.74 10.79 33.01
CA ILE A 34 -17.47 10.68 34.29
C ILE A 34 -17.67 9.22 34.73
N LEU A 35 -17.57 8.25 33.85
CA LEU A 35 -17.73 6.84 34.20
C LEU A 35 -16.50 6.27 34.93
N GLY A 36 -15.36 6.95 34.91
CA GLY A 36 -14.17 6.57 35.67
C GLY A 36 -13.58 5.19 35.35
N THR A 37 -13.97 4.59 34.19
CA THR A 37 -13.51 3.28 33.76
C THR A 37 -12.83 3.34 32.40
N ALA A 38 -11.92 2.41 32.15
CA ALA A 38 -11.29 2.28 30.84
C ALA A 38 -12.35 1.89 29.78
N VAL A 39 -12.15 2.42 28.57
CA VAL A 39 -13.01 2.07 27.43
C VAL A 39 -12.86 0.58 27.13
N PRO A 40 -13.93 -0.23 27.14
CA PRO A 40 -13.85 -1.65 26.85
C PRO A 40 -13.54 -1.90 25.37
N VAL A 41 -13.01 -3.06 25.06
CA VAL A 41 -12.93 -3.55 23.68
C VAL A 41 -14.25 -4.19 23.27
N THR A 42 -14.63 -4.02 22.03
CA THR A 42 -15.89 -4.58 21.49
C THR A 42 -15.67 -5.15 20.09
N ASN A 43 -16.59 -5.98 19.65
CA ASN A 43 -16.56 -6.58 18.30
C ASN A 43 -17.25 -5.61 17.29
N ASN A 44 -16.57 -4.57 16.87
CA ASN A 44 -17.17 -3.47 16.13
C ASN A 44 -16.47 -3.11 14.81
N THR A 45 -15.43 -3.83 14.42
CA THR A 45 -14.63 -3.54 13.24
C THR A 45 -14.81 -4.60 12.18
N ASP A 46 -15.09 -4.19 10.93
CA ASP A 46 -15.23 -5.10 9.79
C ASP A 46 -14.23 -4.71 8.68
N LEU A 47 -13.69 -5.73 8.02
CA LEU A 47 -12.80 -5.60 6.87
C LEU A 47 -13.31 -6.40 5.67
N ARG A 48 -13.03 -5.89 4.48
CA ARG A 48 -13.18 -6.59 3.22
C ARG A 48 -11.85 -6.64 2.49
N THR A 49 -11.31 -7.84 2.31
CA THR A 49 -10.12 -8.07 1.50
C THR A 49 -10.52 -8.55 0.12
N ASN A 50 -10.04 -7.88 -0.91
CA ASN A 50 -10.12 -8.32 -2.31
C ASN A 50 -8.72 -8.73 -2.73
N GLY A 51 -8.59 -9.89 -3.34
CA GLY A 51 -7.31 -10.37 -3.83
C GLY A 51 -7.45 -11.27 -5.04
N TRP A 52 -6.35 -11.47 -5.73
CA TRP A 52 -6.21 -12.40 -6.83
C TRP A 52 -4.82 -13.01 -6.83
N GLU A 53 -4.71 -14.22 -7.38
CA GLU A 53 -3.50 -14.99 -7.48
C GLU A 53 -3.43 -15.60 -8.87
N LEU A 54 -2.27 -15.50 -9.50
CA LEU A 54 -1.97 -16.06 -10.81
C LEU A 54 -0.73 -16.94 -10.70
N THR A 55 -0.82 -18.15 -11.19
CA THR A 55 0.34 -19.03 -11.38
C THR A 55 0.36 -19.49 -12.82
N ILE A 56 1.52 -19.41 -13.48
CA ILE A 56 1.75 -19.91 -14.83
C ILE A 56 3.02 -20.73 -14.80
N GLY A 57 2.95 -21.96 -15.31
CA GLY A 57 4.08 -22.86 -15.40
C GLY A 57 4.26 -23.40 -16.81
N TRP A 58 5.51 -23.58 -17.19
CA TRP A 58 5.91 -24.29 -18.40
C TRP A 58 6.90 -25.38 -18.03
N ASN A 59 6.64 -26.60 -18.46
CA ASN A 59 7.56 -27.72 -18.31
C ASN A 59 7.71 -28.42 -19.66
N ASP A 60 8.94 -28.72 -20.04
CA ASP A 60 9.19 -29.45 -21.28
C ASP A 60 10.43 -30.34 -21.17
N ARG A 61 10.52 -31.27 -22.12
CA ARG A 61 11.68 -32.15 -22.27
C ARG A 61 12.13 -32.17 -23.73
N LEU A 62 13.37 -31.78 -23.94
CA LEU A 62 13.98 -31.79 -25.27
C LEU A 62 14.44 -33.19 -25.67
N SER A 63 14.63 -33.43 -26.97
CA SER A 63 15.07 -34.70 -27.52
C SER A 63 16.47 -35.12 -27.04
N ASN A 64 17.32 -34.19 -26.60
CA ASN A 64 18.65 -34.44 -26.04
C ASN A 64 18.61 -34.86 -24.55
N GLY A 65 17.41 -35.01 -23.97
CA GLY A 65 17.18 -35.42 -22.59
C GLY A 65 17.16 -34.29 -21.57
N LEU A 66 17.39 -33.03 -21.96
CA LEU A 66 17.23 -31.87 -21.10
C LEU A 66 15.75 -31.71 -20.71
N GLN A 67 15.48 -31.71 -19.41
CA GLN A 67 14.20 -31.32 -18.83
C GLN A 67 14.35 -29.91 -18.26
N TYR A 68 13.38 -29.04 -18.51
CA TYR A 68 13.40 -27.70 -17.92
C TYR A 68 12.00 -27.26 -17.56
N GLY A 69 11.91 -26.39 -16.59
CA GLY A 69 10.66 -25.79 -16.14
C GLY A 69 10.86 -24.33 -15.74
N ILE A 70 9.81 -23.55 -15.97
CA ILE A 70 9.71 -22.17 -15.53
C ILE A 70 8.33 -22.04 -14.89
N SER A 71 8.28 -21.53 -13.66
CA SER A 71 7.04 -21.17 -13.00
C SER A 71 7.09 -19.73 -12.56
N PHE A 72 6.02 -19.00 -12.85
CA PHE A 72 5.81 -17.63 -12.44
C PHE A 72 4.55 -17.56 -11.58
N ASN A 73 4.62 -16.92 -10.44
CA ASN A 73 3.46 -16.57 -9.63
C ASN A 73 3.40 -15.06 -9.39
N LEU A 74 2.21 -14.54 -9.37
CA LEU A 74 1.93 -13.13 -9.10
C LEU A 74 0.63 -13.04 -8.29
N SER A 75 0.67 -12.29 -7.20
CA SER A 75 -0.51 -12.08 -6.38
C SER A 75 -0.61 -10.64 -5.90
N ASP A 76 -1.84 -10.20 -5.69
CA ASP A 76 -2.13 -8.91 -5.11
C ASP A 76 -3.38 -8.98 -4.23
N ALA A 77 -3.34 -8.29 -3.09
CA ALA A 77 -4.48 -8.18 -2.21
C ALA A 77 -4.49 -6.82 -1.48
N TYR A 78 -5.68 -6.31 -1.23
CA TYR A 78 -5.85 -5.12 -0.39
C TYR A 78 -7.07 -5.27 0.50
N ALA A 79 -6.97 -4.76 1.71
CA ALA A 79 -8.05 -4.74 2.69
C ALA A 79 -8.64 -3.33 2.80
N THR A 80 -9.96 -3.25 2.73
CA THR A 80 -10.74 -2.03 2.94
C THR A 80 -11.51 -2.14 4.25
N ILE A 81 -11.50 -1.08 5.03
CA ILE A 81 -12.25 -0.96 6.28
C ILE A 81 -13.71 -0.72 5.90
N THR A 82 -14.59 -1.62 6.29
CA THR A 82 -16.03 -1.52 5.95
C THR A 82 -16.90 -1.12 7.14
N LYS A 83 -16.33 -1.14 8.35
CA LYS A 83 -16.95 -0.65 9.57
C LYS A 83 -15.89 -0.29 10.58
N TYR A 84 -15.91 0.93 11.11
CA TYR A 84 -15.04 1.40 12.19
C TYR A 84 -15.66 2.61 12.91
N PRO A 85 -16.46 2.41 13.94
CA PRO A 85 -17.21 3.49 14.61
C PRO A 85 -16.37 4.35 15.55
N ASN A 86 -15.07 4.04 15.71
CA ASN A 86 -14.22 4.66 16.74
C ASN A 86 -13.50 5.93 16.27
N ASN A 87 -13.86 6.45 15.11
CA ASN A 87 -13.29 7.68 14.55
C ASN A 87 -14.41 8.60 14.02
N PRO A 88 -15.25 9.15 14.90
CA PRO A 88 -16.38 9.99 14.48
C PRO A 88 -15.93 11.33 13.86
N SER A 89 -14.73 11.81 14.18
CA SER A 89 -14.13 13.00 13.57
C SER A 89 -13.45 12.74 12.25
N HIS A 90 -13.43 11.52 11.75
CA HIS A 90 -12.69 11.10 10.55
C HIS A 90 -11.22 11.54 10.54
N SER A 91 -10.56 11.50 11.72
CA SER A 91 -9.16 11.85 11.84
C SER A 91 -8.28 10.94 10.97
N LEU A 92 -7.38 11.55 10.19
CA LEU A 92 -6.43 10.83 9.33
C LEU A 92 -5.34 10.06 10.12
N SER A 93 -5.23 10.31 11.43
CA SER A 93 -4.36 9.54 12.31
C SER A 93 -4.93 8.16 12.66
N ASN A 94 -6.18 7.90 12.31
CA ASN A 94 -6.90 6.70 12.71
C ASN A 94 -7.55 6.03 11.51
N TYR A 95 -8.12 4.85 11.70
CA TYR A 95 -8.86 4.17 10.64
C TYR A 95 -10.15 4.93 10.30
N ILE A 96 -10.47 4.96 9.00
CA ILE A 96 -11.68 5.58 8.47
C ILE A 96 -12.42 4.56 7.59
N GLU A 97 -13.74 4.47 7.70
CA GLU A 97 -14.54 3.62 6.84
C GLU A 97 -14.35 3.99 5.36
N GLY A 98 -14.21 2.99 4.51
CA GLY A 98 -13.94 3.14 3.08
C GLY A 98 -12.47 3.23 2.71
N GLN A 99 -11.56 3.46 3.65
CA GLN A 99 -10.13 3.51 3.39
C GLN A 99 -9.49 2.13 3.33
N ARG A 100 -8.35 2.04 2.66
CA ARG A 100 -7.53 0.84 2.65
C ARG A 100 -6.61 0.81 3.88
N ILE A 101 -6.39 -0.37 4.40
CA ILE A 101 -5.35 -0.58 5.42
C ILE A 101 -4.00 -0.19 4.84
N GLY A 102 -3.22 0.55 5.63
CA GLY A 102 -1.88 1.00 5.26
C GLY A 102 -1.83 2.27 4.41
N ASP A 103 -2.94 2.96 4.16
CA ASP A 103 -2.93 4.26 3.49
C ASP A 103 -2.05 5.25 4.27
N ILE A 104 -1.16 5.93 3.55
CA ILE A 104 -0.22 6.91 4.08
C ILE A 104 -0.64 8.29 3.59
N TYR A 105 -0.81 9.20 4.53
CA TYR A 105 -1.14 10.59 4.28
C TYR A 105 0.08 11.48 4.52
N GLY A 106 0.26 12.48 3.69
CA GLY A 106 1.36 13.42 3.79
C GLY A 106 1.27 14.49 2.70
N PHE A 107 2.24 15.40 2.72
CA PHE A 107 2.33 16.48 1.74
C PHE A 107 2.87 15.99 0.40
N GLU A 108 2.31 16.52 -0.69
CA GLU A 108 2.84 16.28 -2.03
C GLU A 108 4.09 17.11 -2.27
N THR A 109 5.17 16.48 -2.75
CA THR A 109 6.39 17.17 -3.14
C THR A 109 6.33 17.62 -4.59
N ILE A 110 6.74 18.87 -4.88
CA ILE A 110 6.96 19.36 -6.24
C ILE A 110 8.34 18.92 -6.74
N GLY A 111 9.33 18.94 -5.84
CA GLY A 111 10.71 18.60 -6.11
C GLY A 111 11.65 19.02 -4.98
N ILE A 112 12.94 18.93 -5.25
CA ILE A 112 14.00 19.41 -4.37
C ILE A 112 14.58 20.67 -5.01
N ALA A 113 14.70 21.75 -4.24
CA ALA A 113 15.27 23.01 -4.70
C ALA A 113 16.74 22.82 -5.09
N LYS A 114 17.11 23.18 -6.30
CA LYS A 114 18.48 23.04 -6.82
C LYS A 114 19.40 24.19 -6.41
N SER A 115 18.82 25.32 -6.03
CA SER A 115 19.56 26.51 -5.58
C SER A 115 18.77 27.25 -4.50
N GLN A 116 19.45 28.19 -3.80
CA GLN A 116 18.80 29.05 -2.82
C GLN A 116 17.75 29.95 -3.47
N GLU A 117 18.04 30.47 -4.67
CA GLU A 117 17.11 31.33 -5.39
C GLU A 117 15.83 30.61 -5.78
N GLU A 118 15.92 29.31 -6.14
CA GLU A 118 14.74 28.49 -6.45
C GLU A 118 13.86 28.29 -5.20
N MET A 119 14.49 28.00 -4.05
CA MET A 119 13.76 27.86 -2.78
C MET A 119 13.13 29.18 -2.34
N ASP A 120 13.89 30.28 -2.41
CA ASP A 120 13.39 31.61 -2.05
C ASP A 120 12.18 32.02 -2.92
N ALA A 121 12.25 31.73 -4.22
CA ALA A 121 11.15 31.97 -5.14
C ALA A 121 9.92 31.08 -4.86
N HIS A 122 10.11 29.87 -4.32
CA HIS A 122 9.03 28.99 -3.87
C HIS A 122 8.40 29.52 -2.58
N ILE A 123 9.21 29.81 -1.57
CA ILE A 123 8.75 30.29 -0.25
C ILE A 123 8.04 31.65 -0.36
N ALA A 124 8.47 32.49 -1.30
CA ALA A 124 7.76 33.76 -1.57
C ALA A 124 6.31 33.57 -2.01
N LYS A 125 5.95 32.38 -2.48
CA LYS A 125 4.59 32.04 -2.93
C LYS A 125 3.85 31.13 -1.94
N VAL A 126 4.58 30.25 -1.27
CA VAL A 126 4.01 29.19 -0.42
C VAL A 126 4.81 29.12 0.87
N ASP A 127 4.21 29.50 1.97
CA ASP A 127 4.83 29.42 3.30
C ASP A 127 4.86 27.97 3.79
N GLN A 128 6.06 27.44 4.04
CA GLN A 128 6.29 26.08 4.58
C GLN A 128 6.65 26.07 6.07
N SER A 129 6.55 27.21 6.78
CA SER A 129 6.98 27.34 8.17
C SER A 129 6.23 26.44 9.14
N THR A 130 5.03 25.99 8.78
CA THR A 130 4.24 25.05 9.58
C THR A 130 4.85 23.66 9.68
N ILE A 131 5.66 23.25 8.69
CA ILE A 131 6.36 21.96 8.69
C ILE A 131 7.62 22.05 9.51
N ASP A 132 8.43 23.07 9.24
CA ASP A 132 9.67 23.35 9.95
C ASP A 132 9.94 24.86 9.92
N ASN A 133 10.18 25.42 11.09
CA ASN A 133 10.57 26.83 11.25
C ASN A 133 12.01 27.10 10.82
N ASN A 134 12.72 26.09 10.32
CA ASN A 134 14.08 26.20 9.88
C ASN A 134 14.21 27.04 8.61
N LYS A 135 15.45 27.39 8.31
CA LYS A 135 15.78 28.09 7.07
C LYS A 135 15.77 27.08 5.93
N TRP A 136 14.80 27.23 5.07
CA TRP A 136 14.72 26.46 3.83
C TRP A 136 15.79 26.90 2.83
N GLY A 137 16.38 25.93 2.12
CA GLY A 137 17.49 26.23 1.20
C GLY A 137 17.64 25.24 0.07
N ALA A 138 18.73 25.38 -0.66
CA ALA A 138 19.11 24.43 -1.70
C ALA A 138 19.24 23.02 -1.10
N GLY A 139 18.63 22.03 -1.73
CA GLY A 139 18.59 20.64 -1.28
C GLY A 139 17.35 20.27 -0.47
N ASP A 140 16.55 21.24 -0.07
CA ASP A 140 15.29 20.99 0.67
C ASP A 140 14.12 20.73 -0.25
N ILE A 141 13.08 20.11 0.31
CA ILE A 141 11.86 19.75 -0.41
C ILE A 141 10.95 20.96 -0.57
N MET A 142 10.42 21.15 -1.77
CA MET A 142 9.33 22.08 -2.06
C MET A 142 8.02 21.33 -2.04
N TYR A 143 7.09 21.75 -1.21
CA TYR A 143 5.75 21.14 -1.08
C TYR A 143 4.73 21.89 -1.94
N ARG A 144 3.69 21.15 -2.33
CA ARG A 144 2.59 21.68 -3.12
C ARG A 144 1.50 22.22 -2.20
N ASP A 145 1.12 23.46 -2.38
CA ASP A 145 -0.10 24.03 -1.83
C ASP A 145 -1.30 23.45 -2.63
N LEU A 146 -2.11 22.63 -1.98
CA LEU A 146 -3.23 21.93 -2.61
C LEU A 146 -4.52 22.76 -2.61
N ASN A 147 -4.72 23.59 -1.59
CA ASN A 147 -5.91 24.39 -1.42
C ASN A 147 -5.73 25.82 -1.96
N ASN A 148 -4.50 26.21 -2.36
CA ASN A 148 -4.09 27.52 -2.88
C ASN A 148 -4.31 28.67 -1.86
N ASP A 149 -4.07 28.43 -0.58
CA ASP A 149 -4.14 29.44 0.47
C ASP A 149 -2.81 30.16 0.73
N GLY A 150 -1.75 29.74 0.05
CA GLY A 150 -0.42 30.32 0.12
C GLY A 150 0.45 29.79 1.25
N LYS A 151 0.04 28.72 1.94
CA LYS A 151 0.84 28.07 2.99
C LYS A 151 0.60 26.57 3.03
N ILE A 152 1.56 25.82 3.51
CA ILE A 152 1.43 24.39 3.75
C ILE A 152 0.92 24.14 5.16
N SER A 153 -0.20 23.44 5.28
CA SER A 153 -0.85 23.18 6.57
C SER A 153 -1.39 21.74 6.67
N TRP A 154 -1.50 21.26 7.89
CA TRP A 154 -2.14 19.98 8.21
C TRP A 154 -3.67 20.08 8.25
N GLY A 155 -4.22 21.32 8.26
CA GLY A 155 -5.61 21.54 8.61
C GLY A 155 -5.94 20.99 10.01
N ALA A 156 -7.15 20.50 10.20
CA ALA A 156 -7.53 19.75 11.41
C ALA A 156 -7.07 18.28 11.36
N TYR A 157 -6.39 17.87 10.30
CA TYR A 157 -5.96 16.50 10.03
C TYR A 157 -7.12 15.50 10.04
N THR A 158 -8.23 15.90 9.44
CA THR A 158 -9.43 15.09 9.24
C THR A 158 -9.73 14.92 7.75
N LEU A 159 -10.67 14.05 7.41
CA LEU A 159 -11.07 13.84 6.02
C LEU A 159 -11.71 15.10 5.41
N GLU A 160 -12.42 15.88 6.22
CA GLU A 160 -13.13 17.09 5.82
C GLU A 160 -12.22 18.33 5.81
N ASP A 161 -11.20 18.35 6.67
CA ASP A 161 -10.21 19.43 6.75
C ASP A 161 -8.80 18.83 6.89
N HIS A 162 -8.23 18.50 5.76
CA HIS A 162 -6.90 17.90 5.68
C HIS A 162 -5.80 18.88 5.26
N GLY A 163 -6.12 20.19 5.07
CA GLY A 163 -5.16 21.17 4.58
C GLY A 163 -4.54 20.74 3.26
N ASP A 164 -3.20 20.70 3.20
CA ASP A 164 -2.44 20.26 2.03
C ASP A 164 -2.03 18.78 2.09
N VAL A 165 -2.55 18.05 3.05
CA VAL A 165 -2.30 16.63 3.19
C VAL A 165 -3.17 15.84 2.22
N LYS A 166 -2.58 14.88 1.52
CA LYS A 166 -3.31 13.91 0.71
C LYS A 166 -2.76 12.50 0.91
N LYS A 167 -3.46 11.52 0.38
CA LYS A 167 -2.93 10.17 0.30
C LYS A 167 -1.75 10.13 -0.67
N ILE A 168 -0.55 9.87 -0.15
CA ILE A 168 0.71 9.82 -0.92
C ILE A 168 1.17 8.39 -1.20
N GLY A 169 0.62 7.39 -0.53
CA GLY A 169 1.02 6.00 -0.72
C GLY A 169 0.20 5.01 0.10
N ASN A 170 0.70 3.79 0.12
CA ASN A 170 0.18 2.73 0.98
C ASN A 170 1.35 1.85 1.43
N SER A 171 1.42 1.48 2.70
CA SER A 171 2.51 0.67 3.27
C SER A 171 2.38 -0.82 3.00
N THR A 172 1.20 -1.28 2.57
CA THR A 172 0.96 -2.70 2.30
C THR A 172 1.73 -3.12 1.04
N PRO A 173 2.51 -4.20 1.10
CA PRO A 173 3.15 -4.78 -0.08
C PRO A 173 2.12 -5.12 -1.16
N ARG A 174 2.43 -4.79 -2.41
CA ARG A 174 1.57 -5.05 -3.55
C ARG A 174 2.33 -5.85 -4.60
N TYR A 175 1.60 -6.61 -5.42
CA TYR A 175 2.17 -7.38 -6.53
C TYR A 175 3.36 -8.24 -6.10
N LEU A 176 3.09 -9.16 -5.18
CA LEU A 176 4.08 -10.16 -4.75
C LEU A 176 4.32 -11.14 -5.90
N PHE A 177 5.56 -11.34 -6.30
CA PHE A 177 5.89 -12.24 -7.40
C PHE A 177 7.01 -13.21 -7.04
N GLY A 178 7.00 -14.34 -7.70
CA GLY A 178 8.07 -15.33 -7.67
C GLY A 178 8.31 -15.91 -9.06
N ILE A 179 9.56 -16.23 -9.33
CA ILE A 179 10.00 -16.94 -10.54
C ILE A 179 10.81 -18.13 -10.10
N ASP A 180 10.42 -19.31 -10.52
CA ASP A 180 11.14 -20.57 -10.27
C ASP A 180 11.62 -21.13 -11.60
N LEU A 181 12.91 -21.31 -11.72
CA LEU A 181 13.58 -21.90 -12.89
C LEU A 181 14.23 -23.22 -12.48
N ASN A 182 13.95 -24.28 -13.19
CA ASN A 182 14.58 -25.55 -12.96
C ASN A 182 15.06 -26.20 -14.26
N ALA A 183 16.15 -26.94 -14.18
CA ALA A 183 16.67 -27.70 -15.29
C ALA A 183 17.40 -28.95 -14.80
N ALA A 184 17.18 -30.06 -15.49
CA ALA A 184 17.83 -31.33 -15.19
C ALA A 184 18.40 -31.95 -16.49
N TRP A 185 19.67 -32.33 -16.47
CA TRP A 185 20.36 -32.93 -17.61
C TRP A 185 21.53 -33.82 -17.20
N LYS A 186 21.53 -35.04 -17.66
CA LYS A 186 22.63 -36.01 -17.46
C LYS A 186 23.10 -36.15 -16.00
N GLY A 187 22.17 -36.12 -15.05
CA GLY A 187 22.48 -36.28 -13.62
C GLY A 187 22.81 -34.98 -12.91
N PHE A 188 22.78 -33.84 -13.60
CA PHE A 188 22.89 -32.53 -12.99
C PHE A 188 21.50 -31.88 -12.86
N ASP A 189 21.21 -31.34 -11.70
CA ASP A 189 20.01 -30.60 -11.40
C ASP A 189 20.36 -29.17 -10.98
N VAL A 190 19.68 -28.19 -11.52
CA VAL A 190 19.83 -26.77 -11.16
C VAL A 190 18.45 -26.18 -10.91
N ARG A 191 18.31 -25.43 -9.82
CA ARG A 191 17.14 -24.65 -9.52
C ARG A 191 17.53 -23.25 -9.10
N CYS A 192 16.86 -22.24 -9.67
CA CYS A 192 16.99 -20.84 -9.28
C CYS A 192 15.62 -20.30 -8.91
N PHE A 193 15.55 -19.63 -7.77
CA PHE A 193 14.31 -19.00 -7.31
C PHE A 193 14.53 -17.51 -7.04
N PHE A 194 13.66 -16.69 -7.60
CA PHE A 194 13.63 -15.25 -7.40
C PHE A 194 12.27 -14.85 -6.83
N GLN A 195 12.28 -13.93 -5.90
CA GLN A 195 11.05 -13.35 -5.36
C GLN A 195 11.21 -11.84 -5.17
N GLY A 196 10.10 -11.12 -5.24
CA GLY A 196 10.11 -9.69 -5.04
C GLY A 196 8.72 -9.12 -4.81
N VAL A 197 8.71 -7.83 -4.55
CA VAL A 197 7.52 -7.01 -4.36
C VAL A 197 7.62 -5.85 -5.33
N MET A 198 6.59 -5.66 -6.13
CA MET A 198 6.43 -4.46 -6.95
C MET A 198 5.46 -3.50 -6.25
N LYS A 199 5.60 -2.20 -6.56
CA LYS A 199 4.74 -1.18 -5.98
C LYS A 199 4.39 -0.12 -7.02
#